data_05ac3bdef1f7b3b1dfc7b7946c9c4998
#
_entry.id   05ac3bdef1f7b3b1dfc7b7946c9c4998
#
_cell.length_a   1.000
_cell.length_b   1.000
_cell.length_c   1.000
_cell.angle_alpha   90.00
_cell.angle_beta   90.00
_cell.angle_gamma   90.00
#
_symmetry.space_group_name_H-M   'P 1'
#
loop_
_entity.id
_entity.type
_entity.pdbx_description
1 polymer ?
#
loop_
_entity_poly.entity_id
_entity_poly.type
_entity_poly.pdbx_seq_one_letter_code
_entity_poly.pdbx_strand_id
1 'polypeptide(L)'
;KTIALLSLESPAPIAKQGTKWQLTAANLSETFWARAERLTGLRRDEQRQMQEYVNLTSGHMEFLIHALDGDPSTIRAPALPPLPTTTDPALVREAVAFLRRTSLPIGPRKQWPAGGMPQYRLSGRIAADLQAQPGKTLCVWGDAGWGSLVRRGKYHDRRFADELVEACATLAREWNPQPAPAWVTCIPSLRHPDLVPDIARRLAATLKLPFHRVLEKTVDRPEQKTMANSTQQARNIDGSLAIYVQPLPADPVLLVDDMVDSYWTLTVAAWLLRSHGSGEVFPLALALTGHE
;
A
#
# COMPACT_ATOMS: atom_id res chain seq x y z
N LYS A 1 0.59 -5.85 20.24
CA LYS A 1 0.98 -7.12 20.90
C LYS A 1 1.73 -6.85 22.23
N THR A 2 2.76 -6.01 22.30
CA THR A 2 3.57 -5.73 23.48
C THR A 2 2.73 -5.20 24.65
N ILE A 3 1.83 -4.25 24.43
CA ILE A 3 0.94 -3.72 25.46
C ILE A 3 0.05 -4.81 26.06
N ALA A 4 -0.50 -5.70 25.24
CA ALA A 4 -1.32 -6.81 25.71
C ALA A 4 -0.50 -7.81 26.56
N LEU A 5 0.76 -8.08 26.20
CA LEU A 5 1.65 -8.93 26.99
C LEU A 5 1.97 -8.30 28.35
N LEU A 6 2.32 -7.01 28.37
CA LEU A 6 2.63 -6.29 29.61
C LEU A 6 1.42 -6.20 30.57
N SER A 7 0.20 -6.13 30.03
CA SER A 7 -1.02 -6.07 30.85
C SER A 7 -1.40 -7.40 31.50
N LEU A 8 -0.81 -8.52 31.05
CA LEU A 8 -1.06 -9.86 31.60
C LEU A 8 -0.08 -10.23 32.73
N GLU A 9 0.94 -9.41 32.97
CA GLU A 9 1.89 -9.66 34.06
C GLU A 9 1.26 -9.40 35.44
N SER A 10 1.78 -10.05 36.48
CA SER A 10 1.34 -9.88 37.87
C SER A 10 2.55 -9.62 38.78
N PRO A 11 2.67 -8.40 39.35
CA PRO A 11 1.82 -7.21 39.13
C PRO A 11 2.04 -6.59 37.72
N ALA A 12 0.95 -6.11 37.12
CA ALA A 12 1.00 -5.52 35.79
C ALA A 12 1.74 -4.16 35.79
N PRO A 13 2.79 -3.96 34.95
CA PRO A 13 3.51 -2.70 34.86
C PRO A 13 2.73 -1.60 34.13
N ILE A 14 1.63 -1.97 33.48
CA ILE A 14 0.72 -1.06 32.80
C ILE A 14 -0.72 -1.41 33.13
N ALA A 15 -1.57 -0.41 33.29
CA ALA A 15 -3.00 -0.57 33.52
C ALA A 15 -3.79 0.27 32.50
N LYS A 16 -4.96 -0.23 32.11
CA LYS A 16 -5.87 0.50 31.23
C LYS A 16 -6.83 1.32 32.07
N GLN A 17 -6.85 2.64 31.86
CA GLN A 17 -7.79 3.56 32.49
C GLN A 17 -8.63 4.23 31.38
N GLY A 18 -9.86 3.81 31.23
CA GLY A 18 -10.72 4.21 30.11
C GLY A 18 -10.14 3.76 28.78
N THR A 19 -9.80 4.71 27.91
CA THR A 19 -9.19 4.45 26.60
C THR A 19 -7.65 4.54 26.60
N LYS A 20 -7.04 4.95 27.73
CA LYS A 20 -5.59 5.20 27.83
C LYS A 20 -4.90 4.10 28.64
N TRP A 21 -3.65 3.83 28.28
CA TRP A 21 -2.74 3.00 29.05
C TRP A 21 -1.81 3.88 29.89
N GLN A 22 -1.62 3.51 31.14
CA GLN A 22 -0.77 4.20 32.10
C GLN A 22 0.24 3.24 32.71
N LEU A 23 1.43 3.73 33.05
CA LEU A 23 2.40 2.98 33.85
C LEU A 23 1.88 2.87 35.29
N THR A 24 2.07 1.70 35.86
CA THR A 24 1.86 1.44 37.27
C THR A 24 3.17 1.62 38.06
N ALA A 25 3.14 1.54 39.37
CA ALA A 25 4.35 1.51 40.20
C ALA A 25 5.08 0.14 40.17
N ALA A 26 4.51 -0.84 39.46
CA ALA A 26 5.07 -2.18 39.39
C ALA A 26 6.23 -2.25 38.38
N ASN A 27 7.35 -2.83 38.80
CA ASN A 27 8.48 -3.16 37.92
C ASN A 27 8.27 -4.56 37.35
N LEU A 28 8.84 -4.78 36.14
CA LEU A 28 8.91 -6.10 35.54
C LEU A 28 9.84 -6.99 36.37
N SER A 29 9.36 -8.20 36.67
CA SER A 29 10.10 -9.19 37.47
C SER A 29 11.28 -9.77 36.66
N GLU A 30 12.28 -10.32 37.34
CA GLU A 30 13.37 -11.07 36.69
C GLU A 30 12.83 -12.25 35.88
N THR A 31 11.77 -12.89 36.35
CA THR A 31 11.12 -13.99 35.62
C THR A 31 10.49 -13.54 34.31
N PHE A 32 9.99 -12.33 34.22
CA PHE A 32 9.52 -11.74 32.96
C PHE A 32 10.68 -11.61 31.97
N TRP A 33 11.80 -11.04 32.42
CA TRP A 33 12.96 -10.85 31.56
C TRP A 33 13.55 -12.17 31.10
N ALA A 34 13.70 -13.14 31.99
CA ALA A 34 14.17 -14.49 31.65
C ALA A 34 13.24 -15.18 30.62
N ARG A 35 11.92 -15.03 30.80
CA ARG A 35 10.95 -15.53 29.81
C ARG A 35 11.05 -14.82 28.47
N ALA A 36 11.19 -13.50 28.46
CA ALA A 36 11.32 -12.71 27.23
C ALA A 36 12.60 -13.08 26.48
N GLU A 37 13.72 -13.25 27.20
CA GLU A 37 14.99 -13.67 26.62
C GLU A 37 14.90 -15.10 26.04
N ARG A 38 14.32 -16.04 26.79
CA ARG A 38 14.09 -17.41 26.29
C ARG A 38 13.23 -17.43 25.03
N LEU A 39 12.13 -16.68 24.99
CA LEU A 39 11.27 -16.61 23.80
C LEU A 39 11.98 -15.93 22.62
N THR A 40 12.79 -14.92 22.89
CA THR A 40 13.59 -14.27 21.87
C THR A 40 14.65 -15.24 21.30
N GLY A 41 15.30 -16.02 22.16
CA GLY A 41 16.22 -17.07 21.78
C GLY A 41 15.55 -18.11 20.88
N LEU A 42 14.40 -18.63 21.31
CA LEU A 42 13.62 -19.59 20.53
C LEU A 42 13.28 -19.06 19.13
N ARG A 43 12.82 -17.80 19.02
CA ARG A 43 12.51 -17.18 17.72
C ARG A 43 13.73 -17.01 16.82
N ARG A 44 14.89 -16.73 17.40
CA ARG A 44 16.15 -16.66 16.64
C ARG A 44 16.59 -18.05 16.13
N ASP A 45 16.36 -19.08 16.92
CA ASP A 45 16.65 -20.46 16.53
C ASP A 45 15.70 -20.92 15.41
N GLU A 46 14.40 -20.64 15.51
CA GLU A 46 13.43 -20.88 14.44
C GLU A 46 13.83 -20.16 13.13
N GLN A 47 14.26 -18.90 13.22
CA GLN A 47 14.73 -18.15 12.05
C GLN A 47 15.98 -18.78 11.43
N ARG A 48 16.92 -19.25 12.25
CA ARG A 48 18.12 -19.95 11.78
C ARG A 48 17.76 -21.23 11.07
N GLN A 49 16.88 -22.06 11.65
CA GLN A 49 16.36 -23.27 11.01
C GLN A 49 15.72 -22.99 9.65
N MET A 50 14.92 -21.92 9.55
CA MET A 50 14.34 -21.52 8.26
C MET A 50 15.39 -21.09 7.25
N GLN A 51 16.45 -20.40 7.67
CA GLN A 51 17.57 -20.04 6.78
C GLN A 51 18.34 -21.29 6.32
N GLU A 52 18.57 -22.23 7.21
CA GLU A 52 19.19 -23.51 6.88
C GLU A 52 18.35 -24.30 5.86
N TYR A 53 17.02 -24.38 6.08
CA TYR A 53 16.08 -25.01 5.16
C TYR A 53 16.12 -24.40 3.74
N VAL A 54 16.10 -23.07 3.65
CA VAL A 54 16.14 -22.37 2.35
C VAL A 54 17.46 -22.58 1.61
N ASN A 55 18.55 -22.77 2.34
CA ASN A 55 19.88 -22.98 1.76
C ASN A 55 20.20 -24.45 1.43
N LEU A 56 19.32 -25.40 1.77
CA LEU A 56 19.51 -26.80 1.40
C LEU A 56 19.43 -26.94 -0.13
N THR A 57 20.33 -27.76 -0.65
CA THR A 57 20.29 -28.19 -2.06
C THR A 57 19.53 -29.49 -2.26
N SER A 58 19.33 -30.27 -1.18
CA SER A 58 18.59 -31.53 -1.13
C SER A 58 18.26 -31.88 0.32
N GLY A 59 17.44 -32.90 0.57
CA GLY A 59 17.13 -33.36 1.93
C GLY A 59 16.10 -32.47 2.68
N HIS A 60 15.30 -31.69 1.96
CA HIS A 60 14.32 -30.79 2.59
C HIS A 60 13.28 -31.55 3.43
N MET A 61 12.87 -32.74 3.00
CA MET A 61 11.89 -33.55 3.72
C MET A 61 12.47 -34.14 5.01
N GLU A 62 13.69 -34.64 4.94
CA GLU A 62 14.43 -35.11 6.11
C GLU A 62 14.62 -34.00 7.14
N PHE A 63 14.98 -32.79 6.67
CA PHE A 63 15.11 -31.60 7.54
C PHE A 63 13.79 -31.28 8.26
N LEU A 64 12.69 -31.24 7.52
CA LEU A 64 11.37 -30.91 8.10
C LEU A 64 10.93 -31.96 9.13
N ILE A 65 11.19 -33.26 8.86
CA ILE A 65 10.81 -34.33 9.77
C ILE A 65 11.66 -34.26 11.04
N HIS A 66 12.95 -34.02 10.93
CA HIS A 66 13.82 -33.80 12.10
C HIS A 66 13.36 -32.58 12.91
N ALA A 67 13.02 -31.49 12.25
CA ALA A 67 12.52 -30.28 12.91
C ALA A 67 11.16 -30.47 13.62
N LEU A 68 10.45 -31.54 13.29
CA LEU A 68 9.15 -31.94 13.90
C LEU A 68 9.30 -33.16 14.81
N ASP A 69 10.52 -33.51 15.27
CA ASP A 69 10.83 -34.64 16.12
C ASP A 69 10.42 -36.00 15.51
N GLY A 70 10.32 -36.08 14.17
CA GLY A 70 9.99 -37.30 13.47
C GLY A 70 11.22 -38.14 13.10
N ASP A 71 10.97 -39.39 12.69
CA ASP A 71 12.01 -40.30 12.19
C ASP A 71 12.12 -40.24 10.66
N PRO A 72 13.23 -39.69 10.11
CA PRO A 72 13.46 -39.63 8.67
C PRO A 72 13.50 -40.98 7.96
N SER A 73 13.84 -42.08 8.67
CA SER A 73 13.88 -43.41 8.09
C SER A 73 12.52 -43.95 7.63
N THR A 74 11.44 -43.37 8.12
CA THR A 74 10.06 -43.71 7.74
C THR A 74 9.60 -43.08 6.41
N ILE A 75 10.41 -42.16 5.85
CA ILE A 75 10.03 -41.44 4.64
C ILE A 75 10.33 -42.30 3.41
N ARG A 76 9.29 -42.57 2.66
CA ARG A 76 9.42 -42.96 1.25
C ARG A 76 9.12 -41.72 0.39
N ALA A 77 10.10 -40.86 0.20
CA ALA A 77 9.96 -39.80 -0.77
C ALA A 77 9.75 -40.45 -2.15
N PRO A 78 8.67 -40.09 -2.89
CA PRO A 78 8.55 -40.51 -4.27
C PRO A 78 9.77 -39.96 -5.04
N ALA A 79 10.38 -40.83 -5.89
CA ALA A 79 11.42 -40.38 -6.81
C ALA A 79 10.78 -39.50 -7.90
N LEU A 80 10.45 -38.27 -7.55
CA LEU A 80 9.98 -37.31 -8.50
C LEU A 80 11.18 -36.69 -9.23
N PRO A 81 11.09 -36.50 -10.56
CA PRO A 81 12.12 -35.78 -11.27
C PRO A 81 12.19 -34.32 -10.71
N PRO A 82 13.39 -33.74 -10.67
CA PRO A 82 13.52 -32.36 -10.26
C PRO A 82 12.60 -31.46 -11.12
N LEU A 83 11.96 -30.51 -10.47
CA LEU A 83 11.14 -29.52 -11.21
C LEU A 83 12.02 -28.81 -12.26
N PRO A 84 11.49 -28.59 -13.48
CA PRO A 84 12.23 -27.84 -14.49
C PRO A 84 12.61 -26.47 -13.94
N THR A 85 13.88 -26.11 -14.06
CA THR A 85 14.40 -24.79 -13.67
C THR A 85 14.08 -23.69 -14.70
N THR A 86 13.62 -24.11 -15.87
CA THR A 86 13.20 -23.21 -16.97
C THR A 86 11.74 -23.41 -17.27
N THR A 87 11.00 -22.33 -17.36
CA THR A 87 9.58 -22.34 -17.74
C THR A 87 9.44 -22.11 -19.24
N ASP A 88 8.46 -22.74 -19.87
CA ASP A 88 8.11 -22.46 -21.26
C ASP A 88 7.84 -20.96 -21.46
N PRO A 89 8.56 -20.29 -22.39
CA PRO A 89 8.33 -18.88 -22.69
C PRO A 89 6.89 -18.55 -23.12
N ALA A 90 6.16 -19.50 -23.69
CA ALA A 90 4.76 -19.32 -24.04
C ALA A 90 3.90 -19.20 -22.77
N LEU A 91 4.08 -20.08 -21.80
CA LEU A 91 3.37 -20.05 -20.53
C LEU A 91 3.70 -18.79 -19.73
N VAL A 92 4.95 -18.31 -19.76
CA VAL A 92 5.32 -17.03 -19.15
C VAL A 92 4.56 -15.86 -19.80
N ARG A 93 4.46 -15.84 -21.14
CA ARG A 93 3.68 -14.79 -21.83
C ARG A 93 2.21 -14.84 -21.49
N GLU A 94 1.61 -16.03 -21.38
CA GLU A 94 0.21 -16.19 -20.97
C GLU A 94 -0.01 -15.72 -19.54
N ALA A 95 0.87 -16.06 -18.61
CA ALA A 95 0.81 -15.60 -17.21
C ALA A 95 0.92 -14.08 -17.12
N VAL A 96 1.86 -13.46 -17.85
CA VAL A 96 2.00 -12.00 -17.93
C VAL A 96 0.73 -11.36 -18.52
N ALA A 97 0.18 -11.93 -19.59
CA ALA A 97 -1.06 -11.43 -20.20
C ALA A 97 -2.25 -11.55 -19.25
N PHE A 98 -2.33 -12.62 -18.46
CA PHE A 98 -3.35 -12.79 -17.42
C PHE A 98 -3.21 -11.71 -16.32
N LEU A 99 -2.01 -11.50 -15.78
CA LEU A 99 -1.76 -10.47 -14.76
C LEU A 99 -2.08 -9.06 -15.27
N ARG A 100 -1.88 -8.80 -16.57
CA ARG A 100 -2.18 -7.51 -17.20
C ARG A 100 -3.66 -7.22 -17.37
N ARG A 101 -4.54 -8.21 -17.22
CA ARG A 101 -6.00 -8.04 -17.29
C ARG A 101 -6.64 -7.76 -15.93
N THR A 102 -5.91 -7.97 -14.84
CA THR A 102 -6.44 -7.78 -13.48
C THR A 102 -6.23 -6.35 -13.02
N SER A 103 -7.28 -5.73 -12.50
CA SER A 103 -7.20 -4.46 -11.79
C SER A 103 -7.65 -4.66 -10.35
N LEU A 104 -7.15 -3.82 -9.42
CA LEU A 104 -7.51 -3.92 -8.01
C LEU A 104 -8.34 -2.72 -7.58
N PRO A 105 -9.32 -2.90 -6.67
CA PRO A 105 -10.14 -1.80 -6.20
C PRO A 105 -9.37 -0.91 -5.21
N ILE A 106 -9.63 0.40 -5.27
CA ILE A 106 -9.26 1.36 -4.23
C ILE A 106 -10.54 1.65 -3.44
N GLY A 107 -10.60 1.18 -2.19
CA GLY A 107 -11.72 1.47 -1.29
C GLY A 107 -11.63 2.89 -0.71
N PRO A 108 -12.70 3.69 -0.75
CA PRO A 108 -12.70 5.00 -0.12
C PRO A 108 -12.65 4.87 1.41
N ARG A 109 -11.87 5.72 2.07
CA ARG A 109 -11.94 5.84 3.53
C ARG A 109 -13.17 6.65 3.93
N LYS A 110 -13.86 6.18 4.97
CA LYS A 110 -15.11 6.77 5.48
C LYS A 110 -14.92 7.51 6.79
N GLN A 111 -13.73 7.40 7.40
CA GLN A 111 -13.40 8.02 8.69
C GLN A 111 -11.98 8.54 8.68
N TRP A 112 -11.78 9.67 9.34
CA TRP A 112 -10.46 10.19 9.66
C TRP A 112 -9.78 9.31 10.71
N PRO A 113 -8.45 9.35 10.85
CA PRO A 113 -7.74 8.54 11.85
C PRO A 113 -8.20 8.93 13.27
N ALA A 114 -8.04 8.03 14.24
CA ALA A 114 -8.48 8.23 15.62
C ALA A 114 -7.95 9.54 16.26
N GLY A 115 -6.77 10.03 15.85
CA GLY A 115 -6.21 11.29 16.30
C GLY A 115 -6.63 12.52 15.46
N GLY A 116 -7.51 12.33 14.47
CA GLY A 116 -7.88 13.37 13.51
C GLY A 116 -6.73 13.80 12.59
N MET A 117 -6.95 14.87 11.88
CA MET A 117 -5.98 15.62 11.06
C MET A 117 -5.98 17.09 11.50
N PRO A 118 -5.20 17.45 12.53
CA PRO A 118 -5.27 18.76 13.18
C PRO A 118 -5.00 19.94 12.25
N GLN A 119 -4.08 19.79 11.28
CA GLN A 119 -3.74 20.85 10.32
C GLN A 119 -4.92 21.21 9.41
N TYR A 120 -5.71 20.21 9.01
CA TYR A 120 -6.95 20.40 8.27
C TYR A 120 -8.18 20.59 9.16
N ARG A 121 -8.04 20.48 10.50
CA ARG A 121 -9.13 20.55 11.50
C ARG A 121 -10.21 19.48 11.27
N LEU A 122 -9.79 18.27 10.91
CA LEU A 122 -10.67 17.16 10.55
C LEU A 122 -10.64 16.07 11.61
N SER A 123 -11.80 15.49 11.93
CA SER A 123 -11.93 14.36 12.86
C SER A 123 -13.25 13.61 12.60
N GLY A 124 -13.34 12.40 13.12
CA GLY A 124 -14.56 11.60 13.02
C GLY A 124 -14.85 11.07 11.62
N ARG A 125 -16.11 11.10 11.22
CA ARG A 125 -16.60 10.57 9.95
C ARG A 125 -16.40 11.58 8.82
N ILE A 126 -15.95 11.12 7.65
CA ILE A 126 -15.90 11.93 6.43
C ILE A 126 -17.32 12.04 5.89
N ALA A 127 -17.79 13.25 5.62
CA ALA A 127 -19.11 13.47 5.01
C ALA A 127 -19.19 12.76 3.64
N ALA A 128 -20.32 12.14 3.34
CA ALA A 128 -20.45 11.25 2.19
C ALA A 128 -20.18 11.96 0.85
N ASP A 129 -20.58 13.22 0.76
CA ASP A 129 -20.36 14.11 -0.38
C ASP A 129 -18.90 14.59 -0.55
N LEU A 130 -18.06 14.40 0.48
CA LEU A 130 -16.64 14.77 0.47
C LEU A 130 -15.71 13.52 0.36
N GLN A 131 -16.27 12.34 0.27
CA GLN A 131 -15.48 11.10 0.10
C GLN A 131 -15.05 10.93 -1.37
N ALA A 132 -13.92 10.21 -1.56
CA ALA A 132 -13.61 9.65 -2.86
C ALA A 132 -14.65 8.59 -3.25
N GLN A 133 -14.90 8.44 -4.52
CA GLN A 133 -15.59 7.28 -5.06
C GLN A 133 -14.66 6.04 -5.04
N PRO A 134 -15.20 4.81 -5.13
CA PRO A 134 -14.38 3.63 -5.35
C PRO A 134 -13.48 3.81 -6.56
N GLY A 135 -12.18 3.57 -6.37
CA GLY A 135 -11.16 3.73 -7.40
C GLY A 135 -10.61 2.41 -7.93
N LYS A 136 -9.62 2.50 -8.81
CA LYS A 136 -8.91 1.35 -9.40
C LYS A 136 -7.41 1.53 -9.40
N THR A 137 -6.67 0.43 -9.24
CA THR A 137 -5.23 0.35 -9.54
C THR A 137 -5.00 -0.60 -10.68
N LEU A 138 -3.99 -0.29 -11.50
CA LEU A 138 -3.64 -1.08 -12.67
C LEU A 138 -3.01 -2.43 -12.26
N CYS A 139 -2.19 -2.46 -11.18
CA CYS A 139 -1.45 -3.66 -10.79
C CYS A 139 -1.06 -3.67 -9.31
N VAL A 140 -0.47 -4.78 -8.87
CA VAL A 140 0.31 -4.86 -7.63
C VAL A 140 1.74 -4.38 -7.91
N TRP A 141 2.31 -3.65 -6.96
CA TRP A 141 3.69 -3.18 -7.05
C TRP A 141 4.68 -4.34 -7.25
N GLY A 142 5.45 -4.28 -8.32
CA GLY A 142 6.51 -5.27 -8.60
C GLY A 142 6.02 -6.58 -9.18
N ASP A 143 4.73 -6.75 -9.48
CA ASP A 143 4.24 -7.94 -10.17
C ASP A 143 4.86 -8.10 -11.58
N ALA A 144 4.77 -9.31 -12.13
CA ALA A 144 5.30 -9.63 -13.45
C ALA A 144 4.45 -9.07 -14.60
N GLY A 145 3.24 -8.55 -14.31
CA GLY A 145 2.37 -7.93 -15.31
C GLY A 145 2.79 -6.51 -15.66
N TRP A 146 2.21 -5.53 -14.99
CA TRP A 146 2.52 -4.11 -15.15
C TRP A 146 3.50 -3.59 -14.08
N GLY A 147 3.59 -4.26 -12.90
CA GLY A 147 4.35 -3.77 -11.75
C GLY A 147 5.83 -3.60 -12.01
N SER A 148 6.45 -4.45 -12.83
CA SER A 148 7.84 -4.32 -13.25
C SER A 148 8.08 -3.07 -14.10
N LEU A 149 7.17 -2.72 -15.02
CA LEU A 149 7.23 -1.49 -15.82
C LEU A 149 7.01 -0.24 -14.98
N VAL A 150 6.06 -0.29 -14.02
CA VAL A 150 5.84 0.81 -13.05
C VAL A 150 7.10 1.05 -12.22
N ARG A 151 7.71 -0.01 -11.70
CA ARG A 151 8.96 0.07 -10.94
C ARG A 151 10.10 0.66 -11.76
N ARG A 152 10.27 0.21 -12.99
CA ARG A 152 11.30 0.71 -13.91
C ARG A 152 11.08 2.20 -14.20
N GLY A 153 9.87 2.61 -14.58
CA GLY A 153 9.54 4.01 -14.86
C GLY A 153 9.80 4.92 -13.67
N LYS A 154 9.49 4.45 -12.44
CA LYS A 154 9.68 5.26 -11.22
C LYS A 154 11.15 5.43 -10.82
N TYR A 155 11.94 4.36 -10.85
CA TYR A 155 13.29 4.37 -10.27
C TYR A 155 14.43 4.47 -11.29
N HIS A 156 14.22 4.06 -12.53
CA HIS A 156 15.26 4.06 -13.56
C HIS A 156 15.02 5.13 -14.64
N ASP A 157 13.92 5.02 -15.35
CA ASP A 157 13.66 5.83 -16.54
C ASP A 157 13.19 7.25 -16.19
N ARG A 158 12.71 7.47 -14.95
CA ARG A 158 12.10 8.72 -14.48
C ARG A 158 10.93 9.19 -15.35
N ARG A 159 10.36 8.28 -16.09
CA ARG A 159 9.20 8.45 -16.95
C ARG A 159 8.46 7.12 -17.05
N PHE A 160 7.15 7.14 -16.95
CA PHE A 160 6.34 5.95 -17.20
C PHE A 160 6.17 5.72 -18.68
N ALA A 161 6.32 4.45 -19.13
CA ALA A 161 6.20 4.05 -20.51
C ALA A 161 4.80 4.33 -21.10
N ASP A 162 4.72 4.52 -22.42
CA ASP A 162 3.44 4.80 -23.09
C ASP A 162 2.47 3.61 -22.99
N GLU A 163 2.98 2.38 -22.87
CA GLU A 163 2.17 1.19 -22.62
C GLU A 163 1.38 1.28 -21.30
N LEU A 164 1.93 1.93 -20.27
CA LEU A 164 1.20 2.15 -19.00
C LEU A 164 0.10 3.20 -19.18
N VAL A 165 0.31 4.20 -20.01
CA VAL A 165 -0.74 5.19 -20.34
C VAL A 165 -1.91 4.51 -21.04
N GLU A 166 -1.64 3.69 -22.07
CA GLU A 166 -2.69 2.96 -22.79
C GLU A 166 -3.41 1.93 -21.89
N ALA A 167 -2.66 1.26 -21.01
CA ALA A 167 -3.26 0.34 -20.04
C ALA A 167 -4.19 1.07 -19.06
N CYS A 168 -3.77 2.24 -18.54
CA CYS A 168 -4.62 3.08 -17.69
C CYS A 168 -5.85 3.62 -18.43
N ALA A 169 -5.69 4.00 -19.69
CA ALA A 169 -6.80 4.48 -20.52
C ALA A 169 -7.81 3.36 -20.80
N THR A 170 -7.34 2.15 -21.07
CA THR A 170 -8.18 0.96 -21.23
C THR A 170 -8.92 0.65 -19.93
N LEU A 171 -8.18 0.62 -18.81
CA LEU A 171 -8.79 0.42 -17.49
C LEU A 171 -9.87 1.45 -17.18
N ALA A 172 -9.63 2.74 -17.45
CA ALA A 172 -10.60 3.80 -17.19
C ALA A 172 -11.88 3.64 -18.04
N ARG A 173 -11.75 3.22 -19.31
CA ARG A 173 -12.89 2.96 -20.21
C ARG A 173 -13.69 1.72 -19.77
N GLU A 174 -13.02 0.63 -19.42
CA GLU A 174 -13.66 -0.61 -18.95
C GLU A 174 -14.34 -0.44 -17.58
N TRP A 175 -13.70 0.31 -16.69
CA TRP A 175 -14.27 0.66 -15.39
C TRP A 175 -15.53 1.51 -15.51
N ASN A 176 -15.56 2.42 -16.50
CA ASN A 176 -16.71 3.28 -16.82
C ASN A 176 -17.33 3.94 -15.57
N PRO A 177 -16.58 4.72 -14.80
CA PRO A 177 -17.10 5.33 -13.57
C PRO A 177 -18.27 6.27 -13.85
N GLN A 178 -19.26 6.27 -12.95
CA GLN A 178 -20.46 7.09 -13.08
C GLN A 178 -20.62 8.01 -11.86
N PRO A 179 -20.83 9.32 -12.08
CA PRO A 179 -20.83 10.01 -13.36
C PRO A 179 -19.45 10.01 -14.03
N ALA A 180 -19.44 10.08 -15.37
CA ALA A 180 -18.18 10.02 -16.13
C ALA A 180 -17.25 11.19 -15.78
N PRO A 181 -15.95 10.96 -15.50
CA PRO A 181 -14.99 12.04 -15.32
C PRO A 181 -14.92 12.95 -16.55
N ALA A 182 -14.93 14.25 -16.33
CA ALA A 182 -14.86 15.28 -17.38
C ALA A 182 -13.49 15.94 -17.44
N TRP A 183 -12.63 15.73 -16.45
CA TRP A 183 -11.27 16.25 -16.40
C TRP A 183 -10.35 15.34 -15.57
N VAL A 184 -9.06 15.60 -15.67
CA VAL A 184 -8.01 14.79 -14.99
C VAL A 184 -7.16 15.73 -14.14
N THR A 185 -6.78 15.26 -12.96
CA THR A 185 -5.74 15.86 -12.12
C THR A 185 -4.84 14.77 -11.53
N CYS A 186 -3.80 15.15 -10.80
CA CYS A 186 -2.87 14.20 -10.23
C CYS A 186 -2.39 14.58 -8.84
N ILE A 187 -1.89 13.60 -8.11
CA ILE A 187 -1.20 13.80 -6.83
C ILE A 187 0.18 14.43 -7.11
N PRO A 188 0.52 15.56 -6.47
CA PRO A 188 1.81 16.20 -6.62
C PRO A 188 2.90 15.47 -5.79
N SER A 189 4.15 15.54 -6.26
CA SER A 189 5.33 15.07 -5.54
C SER A 189 6.42 16.13 -5.58
N LEU A 190 7.06 16.42 -4.45
CA LEU A 190 8.22 17.33 -4.41
C LEU A 190 9.50 16.63 -4.91
N ARG A 191 9.61 15.32 -4.70
CA ARG A 191 10.80 14.54 -5.09
C ARG A 191 10.83 14.18 -6.58
N HIS A 192 9.64 14.01 -7.17
CA HIS A 192 9.45 13.67 -8.58
C HIS A 192 8.36 14.54 -9.17
N PRO A 193 8.60 15.87 -9.30
CA PRO A 193 7.55 16.86 -9.60
C PRO A 193 6.89 16.66 -10.97
N ASP A 194 7.56 15.99 -11.91
CA ASP A 194 7.07 15.81 -13.26
C ASP A 194 6.57 14.40 -13.56
N LEU A 195 6.91 13.41 -12.71
CA LEU A 195 6.67 11.99 -12.99
C LEU A 195 5.17 11.66 -13.09
N VAL A 196 4.39 12.00 -12.04
CA VAL A 196 2.94 11.75 -12.03
C VAL A 196 2.19 12.75 -12.92
N PRO A 197 2.53 14.06 -12.96
CA PRO A 197 1.93 14.99 -13.91
C PRO A 197 2.14 14.63 -15.39
N ASP A 198 3.29 14.05 -15.74
CA ASP A 198 3.54 13.61 -17.13
C ASP A 198 2.59 12.49 -17.56
N ILE A 199 2.50 11.40 -16.75
CA ILE A 199 1.59 10.31 -17.09
C ILE A 199 0.12 10.75 -17.05
N ALA A 200 -0.27 11.57 -16.07
CA ALA A 200 -1.64 12.08 -15.97
C ALA A 200 -2.03 12.93 -17.17
N ARG A 201 -1.12 13.78 -17.69
CA ARG A 201 -1.34 14.60 -18.89
C ARG A 201 -1.49 13.74 -20.14
N ARG A 202 -0.61 12.72 -20.32
CA ARG A 202 -0.69 11.78 -21.44
C ARG A 202 -1.98 10.95 -21.38
N LEU A 203 -2.35 10.48 -20.18
CA LEU A 203 -3.61 9.76 -19.97
C LEU A 203 -4.82 10.64 -20.31
N ALA A 204 -4.84 11.90 -19.85
CA ALA A 204 -5.88 12.86 -20.18
C ALA A 204 -6.01 13.05 -21.69
N ALA A 205 -4.88 13.22 -22.41
CA ALA A 205 -4.88 13.34 -23.86
C ALA A 205 -5.45 12.07 -24.56
N THR A 206 -5.07 10.87 -24.09
CA THR A 206 -5.59 9.58 -24.61
C THR A 206 -7.08 9.41 -24.36
N LEU A 207 -7.57 9.92 -23.22
CA LEU A 207 -9.01 9.93 -22.86
C LEU A 207 -9.78 11.11 -23.49
N LYS A 208 -9.10 12.06 -24.14
CA LYS A 208 -9.64 13.31 -24.68
C LYS A 208 -10.30 14.18 -23.60
N LEU A 209 -9.70 14.23 -22.41
CA LEU A 209 -10.11 15.04 -21.29
C LEU A 209 -9.10 16.17 -21.04
N PRO A 210 -9.52 17.33 -20.53
CA PRO A 210 -8.60 18.37 -20.08
C PRO A 210 -7.82 17.89 -18.85
N PHE A 211 -6.55 18.28 -18.78
CA PHE A 211 -5.70 18.08 -17.61
C PHE A 211 -5.47 19.38 -16.87
N HIS A 212 -5.81 19.40 -15.58
CA HIS A 212 -5.61 20.56 -14.70
C HIS A 212 -4.75 20.14 -13.50
N ARG A 213 -3.59 20.76 -13.36
CA ARG A 213 -2.78 20.63 -12.16
C ARG A 213 -3.29 21.62 -11.13
N VAL A 214 -4.04 21.16 -10.14
CA VAL A 214 -4.75 22.02 -9.15
C VAL A 214 -4.31 21.76 -7.72
N LEU A 215 -3.63 20.61 -7.49
CA LEU A 215 -3.07 20.23 -6.20
C LEU A 215 -1.58 20.57 -6.14
N GLU A 216 -1.13 21.07 -5.00
CA GLU A 216 0.29 21.23 -4.68
C GLU A 216 0.64 20.53 -3.37
N LYS A 217 1.90 20.16 -3.23
CA LYS A 217 2.47 19.65 -1.98
C LYS A 217 3.25 20.77 -1.31
N THR A 218 2.77 21.21 -0.14
CA THR A 218 3.26 22.41 0.56
C THR A 218 4.43 22.15 1.49
N VAL A 219 4.60 20.88 1.93
CA VAL A 219 5.64 20.49 2.91
C VAL A 219 6.32 19.22 2.44
N ASP A 220 7.66 19.22 2.43
CA ASP A 220 8.44 17.98 2.25
C ASP A 220 8.43 17.17 3.56
N ARG A 221 7.96 15.94 3.46
CA ARG A 221 7.86 14.99 4.57
C ARG A 221 8.47 13.66 4.17
N PRO A 222 8.87 12.82 5.15
CA PRO A 222 9.35 11.47 4.87
C PRO A 222 8.38 10.66 4.00
N GLU A 223 8.91 9.68 3.28
CA GLU A 223 8.07 8.81 2.45
C GLU A 223 7.05 8.03 3.29
N GLN A 224 5.83 7.87 2.79
CA GLN A 224 4.74 7.13 3.45
C GLN A 224 5.15 5.71 3.87
N LYS A 225 5.94 5.04 3.03
CA LYS A 225 6.44 3.68 3.29
C LYS A 225 7.34 3.56 4.53
N THR A 226 7.89 4.68 5.04
CA THR A 226 8.70 4.70 6.26
C THR A 226 7.87 4.81 7.53
N MET A 227 6.56 4.99 7.40
CA MET A 227 5.64 5.13 8.53
C MET A 227 5.20 3.77 9.04
N ALA A 228 5.32 3.53 10.34
CA ALA A 228 5.10 2.22 10.96
C ALA A 228 3.61 1.78 11.00
N ASN A 229 2.67 2.71 10.88
CA ASN A 229 1.23 2.40 10.91
C ASN A 229 0.37 3.47 10.23
N SER A 230 -0.90 3.12 10.00
CA SER A 230 -1.87 3.98 9.29
C SER A 230 -2.08 5.35 9.97
N THR A 231 -1.99 5.45 11.30
CA THR A 231 -2.12 6.75 11.99
C THR A 231 -0.92 7.66 11.72
N GLN A 232 0.29 7.11 11.70
CA GLN A 232 1.50 7.86 11.34
C GLN A 232 1.46 8.29 9.88
N GLN A 233 1.00 7.42 8.98
CA GLN A 233 0.81 7.74 7.57
C GLN A 233 -0.20 8.87 7.36
N ALA A 234 -1.31 8.87 8.11
CA ALA A 234 -2.27 9.96 8.08
C ALA A 234 -1.69 11.28 8.61
N ARG A 235 -0.94 11.25 9.71
CA ARG A 235 -0.25 12.43 10.23
C ARG A 235 0.80 12.98 9.28
N ASN A 236 1.43 12.10 8.52
CA ASN A 236 2.44 12.48 7.54
C ASN A 236 1.83 13.25 6.35
N ILE A 237 0.56 13.03 6.02
CA ILE A 237 -0.14 13.77 4.96
C ILE A 237 -0.89 15.00 5.47
N ASP A 238 -1.13 15.11 6.78
CA ASP A 238 -1.88 16.21 7.40
C ASP A 238 -1.22 17.56 7.14
N GLY A 239 -1.95 18.48 6.48
CA GLY A 239 -1.46 19.81 6.08
C GLY A 239 -0.43 19.81 4.95
N SER A 240 -0.16 18.67 4.29
CA SER A 240 0.88 18.58 3.25
C SER A 240 0.38 18.80 1.81
N LEU A 241 -0.93 18.84 1.60
CA LEU A 241 -1.56 19.11 0.30
C LEU A 241 -2.41 20.37 0.38
N ALA A 242 -2.46 21.12 -0.70
CA ALA A 242 -3.34 22.30 -0.84
C ALA A 242 -3.88 22.40 -2.27
N ILE A 243 -4.98 23.13 -2.41
CA ILE A 243 -5.48 23.61 -3.71
C ILE A 243 -4.86 24.99 -3.95
N TYR A 244 -4.19 25.17 -5.09
CA TYR A 244 -3.54 26.45 -5.43
C TYR A 244 -4.17 27.16 -6.62
N VAL A 245 -5.15 26.52 -7.30
CA VAL A 245 -5.88 27.09 -8.44
C VAL A 245 -7.37 27.06 -8.14
N GLN A 246 -8.06 28.19 -8.31
CA GLN A 246 -9.50 28.32 -8.16
C GLN A 246 -10.06 29.26 -9.23
N PRO A 247 -11.34 29.10 -9.66
CA PRO A 247 -12.26 28.01 -9.28
C PRO A 247 -11.86 26.66 -9.91
N LEU A 248 -12.22 25.55 -9.24
CA LEU A 248 -12.10 24.23 -9.83
C LEU A 248 -13.24 23.95 -10.81
N PRO A 249 -13.06 23.09 -11.84
CA PRO A 249 -14.19 22.55 -12.58
C PRO A 249 -15.15 21.80 -11.64
N ALA A 250 -16.44 22.09 -11.78
CA ALA A 250 -17.49 21.48 -10.94
C ALA A 250 -17.84 20.06 -11.37
N ASP A 251 -17.31 19.61 -12.49
CA ASP A 251 -17.53 18.29 -13.07
C ASP A 251 -16.75 17.19 -12.34
N PRO A 252 -17.12 15.90 -12.52
CA PRO A 252 -16.39 14.76 -11.97
C PRO A 252 -14.95 14.67 -12.48
N VAL A 253 -14.03 14.23 -11.61
CA VAL A 253 -12.58 14.22 -11.87
C VAL A 253 -11.96 12.84 -11.73
N LEU A 254 -11.05 12.51 -12.64
CA LEU A 254 -10.13 11.38 -12.51
C LEU A 254 -8.86 11.85 -11.78
N LEU A 255 -8.63 11.34 -10.56
CA LEU A 255 -7.46 11.67 -9.74
C LEU A 255 -6.39 10.60 -9.91
N VAL A 256 -5.28 10.96 -10.54
CA VAL A 256 -4.19 10.03 -10.89
C VAL A 256 -3.06 10.06 -9.87
N ASP A 257 -2.57 8.87 -9.48
CA ASP A 257 -1.36 8.69 -8.66
C ASP A 257 -0.50 7.55 -9.21
N ASP A 258 0.77 7.49 -8.84
CA ASP A 258 1.65 6.39 -9.24
C ASP A 258 1.55 5.19 -8.28
N MET A 259 1.39 5.42 -6.99
CA MET A 259 1.37 4.36 -5.98
C MET A 259 0.36 4.63 -4.87
N VAL A 260 -0.36 3.59 -4.50
CA VAL A 260 -1.26 3.60 -3.34
C VAL A 260 -0.73 2.66 -2.27
N ASP A 261 -0.59 3.17 -1.05
CA ASP A 261 -0.22 2.41 0.15
C ASP A 261 -1.39 2.43 1.14
N SER A 262 -1.52 3.46 1.94
CA SER A 262 -2.52 3.56 3.01
C SER A 262 -3.82 4.24 2.61
N TYR A 263 -3.98 4.61 1.38
CA TYR A 263 -5.12 5.39 0.83
C TYR A 263 -5.24 6.84 1.37
N TRP A 264 -4.45 7.26 2.37
CA TRP A 264 -4.59 8.59 2.99
C TRP A 264 -4.34 9.74 2.03
N THR A 265 -3.36 9.61 1.15
CA THR A 265 -3.06 10.66 0.13
C THR A 265 -4.26 10.90 -0.77
N LEU A 266 -4.84 9.83 -1.32
CA LEU A 266 -6.02 9.91 -2.17
C LEU A 266 -7.26 10.41 -1.41
N THR A 267 -7.41 10.00 -0.14
CA THR A 267 -8.52 10.46 0.71
C THR A 267 -8.46 11.97 0.96
N VAL A 268 -7.29 12.49 1.35
CA VAL A 268 -7.11 13.93 1.60
C VAL A 268 -7.25 14.74 0.32
N ALA A 269 -6.66 14.27 -0.78
CA ALA A 269 -6.77 14.94 -2.07
C ALA A 269 -8.23 15.00 -2.56
N ALA A 270 -8.98 13.89 -2.44
CA ALA A 270 -10.39 13.87 -2.80
C ALA A 270 -11.21 14.81 -1.92
N TRP A 271 -10.99 14.81 -0.61
CA TRP A 271 -11.64 15.74 0.30
C TRP A 271 -11.33 17.20 -0.08
N LEU A 272 -10.07 17.54 -0.38
CA LEU A 272 -9.69 18.88 -0.83
C LEU A 272 -10.43 19.27 -2.11
N LEU A 273 -10.42 18.42 -3.13
CA LEU A 273 -11.10 18.67 -4.39
C LEU A 273 -12.61 18.90 -4.20
N ARG A 274 -13.27 18.01 -3.45
CA ARG A 274 -14.70 18.09 -3.15
C ARG A 274 -15.06 19.34 -2.35
N SER A 275 -14.29 19.66 -1.30
CA SER A 275 -14.54 20.85 -0.47
C SER A 275 -14.28 22.17 -1.20
N HIS A 276 -13.57 22.14 -2.33
CA HIS A 276 -13.35 23.31 -3.18
C HIS A 276 -14.21 23.30 -4.46
N GLY A 277 -15.27 22.49 -4.49
CA GLY A 277 -16.31 22.56 -5.49
C GLY A 277 -16.17 21.66 -6.69
N SER A 278 -15.21 20.73 -6.70
CA SER A 278 -15.16 19.71 -7.77
C SER A 278 -16.33 18.73 -7.67
N GLY A 279 -16.71 18.09 -8.76
CA GLY A 279 -17.59 16.95 -8.79
C GLY A 279 -16.97 15.70 -8.15
N GLU A 280 -17.55 14.53 -8.35
CA GLU A 280 -17.08 13.25 -7.80
C GLU A 280 -15.63 12.98 -8.17
N VAL A 281 -14.86 12.45 -7.20
CA VAL A 281 -13.45 12.17 -7.39
C VAL A 281 -13.24 10.65 -7.52
N PHE A 282 -12.73 10.24 -8.68
CA PHE A 282 -12.45 8.84 -9.02
C PHE A 282 -10.93 8.59 -8.99
N PRO A 283 -10.38 7.92 -7.96
CA PRO A 283 -8.96 7.61 -7.89
C PRO A 283 -8.54 6.54 -8.90
N LEU A 284 -7.47 6.79 -9.64
CA LEU A 284 -6.79 5.83 -10.49
C LEU A 284 -5.29 5.84 -10.18
N ALA A 285 -4.73 4.70 -9.86
CA ALA A 285 -3.30 4.59 -9.61
C ALA A 285 -2.63 3.49 -10.45
N LEU A 286 -1.32 3.61 -10.64
CA LEU A 286 -0.57 2.59 -11.38
C LEU A 286 -0.41 1.32 -10.54
N ALA A 287 -0.02 1.44 -9.28
CA ALA A 287 0.25 0.27 -8.46
C ALA A 287 -0.27 0.39 -7.03
N LEU A 288 -0.74 -0.72 -6.48
CA LEU A 288 -1.02 -0.90 -5.07
C LEU A 288 0.20 -1.57 -4.41
N THR A 289 0.74 -0.96 -3.35
CA THR A 289 1.72 -1.62 -2.50
C THR A 289 0.95 -2.54 -1.56
N GLY A 290 1.16 -3.85 -1.70
CA GLY A 290 0.49 -4.82 -0.85
C GLY A 290 0.88 -4.63 0.62
N HIS A 291 -0.06 -4.17 1.42
CA HIS A 291 -0.06 -4.34 2.87
C HIS A 291 -1.42 -4.94 3.23
N GLU A 292 -1.38 -6.21 3.53
CA GLU A 292 -2.39 -6.83 4.36
C GLU A 292 -2.19 -6.46 5.84
#